data_1eed278eda30efeb29645b86a699cd22
#
_entry.id   1eed278eda30efeb29645b86a699cd22
#
_cell.length_a   1.000
_cell.length_b   1.000
_cell.length_c   1.000
_cell.angle_alpha   90.00
_cell.angle_beta   90.00
_cell.angle_gamma   90.00
#
_symmetry.space_group_name_H-M   'P 1'
#
loop_
_entity.id
_entity.type
_entity.pdbx_description
1 polymer ?
#
loop_
_entity_poly.entity_id
_entity_poly.type
_entity_poly.pdbx_seq_one_letter_code
_entity_poly.pdbx_strand_id
1 'polypeptide(L)'
;EKDYVEIWVYDRSRTKRQRTAFTSDIVDTYKIAGNFELSKRGKYWHVDFARVDSNFRGKKLARKMYSFLIKKGYSLQAGDSQSPGGRYVWNELAKDRTITVFAKKSKCSKFVDFPRPGKKELKSSLFELFDSKAEIYAVSN
;
A
#
# COMPACT_ATOMS: atom_id res chain seq x y z
N GLU A 1 -1.41 0.52 20.93
CA GLU A 1 -0.18 -0.23 20.73
C GLU A 1 -0.28 -1.26 19.62
N LYS A 2 -1.40 -2.01 19.59
CA LYS A 2 -1.64 -3.03 18.56
C LYS A 2 -2.49 -2.53 17.41
N ASP A 3 -2.91 -1.28 17.47
CA ASP A 3 -3.77 -0.66 16.48
C ASP A 3 -2.98 0.21 15.48
N TYR A 4 -1.68 0.13 15.55
CA TYR A 4 -0.77 0.85 14.67
C TYR A 4 0.40 -0.04 14.28
N VAL A 5 0.75 -0.04 13.01
CA VAL A 5 1.88 -0.80 12.47
C VAL A 5 2.70 0.10 11.58
N GLU A 6 4.00 0.09 11.79
CA GLU A 6 4.96 0.77 10.96
C GLU A 6 5.85 -0.27 10.29
N ILE A 7 5.98 -0.18 8.98
CA ILE A 7 6.72 -1.15 8.18
C ILE A 7 7.83 -0.43 7.44
N TRP A 8 9.06 -0.91 7.65
CA TRP A 8 10.23 -0.42 6.94
C TRP A 8 10.73 -1.47 5.99
N VAL A 9 10.95 -1.10 4.74
CA VAL A 9 11.46 -1.97 3.69
C VAL A 9 12.90 -1.59 3.38
N TYR A 10 13.79 -2.56 3.44
CA TYR A 10 15.21 -2.37 3.22
C TYR A 10 15.67 -3.10 1.95
N ASP A 11 16.59 -2.49 1.22
CA ASP A 11 17.26 -3.13 0.12
C ASP A 11 18.54 -3.83 0.62
N ARG A 12 18.51 -5.13 0.69
CA ARG A 12 19.66 -5.93 1.13
C ARG A 12 20.82 -5.93 0.14
N SER A 13 20.56 -5.68 -1.13
CA SER A 13 21.60 -5.66 -2.16
C SER A 13 22.43 -4.39 -2.13
N ARG A 14 22.00 -3.36 -1.38
CA ARG A 14 22.65 -2.05 -1.32
C ARG A 14 22.95 -1.67 0.12
N THR A 15 23.95 -2.31 0.69
CA THR A 15 24.45 -1.93 2.02
C THR A 15 25.39 -0.74 1.92
N LYS A 16 25.34 0.13 2.90
CA LYS A 16 26.33 1.17 3.10
C LYS A 16 27.24 0.77 4.23
N ARG A 17 28.54 0.93 4.04
CA ARG A 17 29.50 0.84 5.14
C ARG A 17 29.61 2.21 5.79
N GLN A 18 29.37 2.26 7.08
CA GLN A 18 29.49 3.48 7.86
C GLN A 18 30.37 3.23 9.08
N ARG A 19 31.24 4.21 9.35
CA ARG A 19 32.01 4.19 10.59
C ARG A 19 31.15 4.79 11.69
N THR A 20 31.04 4.09 12.82
CA THR A 20 30.28 4.60 13.95
C THR A 20 31.03 5.77 14.61
N ALA A 21 30.27 6.75 15.13
CA ALA A 21 30.84 7.96 15.73
C ALA A 21 31.58 7.68 17.04
N PHE A 22 31.24 6.60 17.73
CA PHE A 22 31.76 6.33 19.07
C PHE A 22 32.86 5.29 19.13
N THR A 23 32.82 4.28 18.26
CA THR A 23 33.72 3.14 18.34
C THR A 23 34.70 3.06 17.18
N SER A 24 34.53 3.87 16.16
CA SER A 24 35.27 3.79 14.90
C SER A 24 35.08 2.47 14.15
N ASP A 25 34.16 1.63 14.59
CA ASP A 25 33.82 0.39 13.89
C ASP A 25 33.12 0.67 12.59
N ILE A 26 33.33 -0.18 11.59
CA ILE A 26 32.63 -0.11 10.33
C ILE A 26 31.43 -1.03 10.39
N VAL A 27 30.23 -0.47 10.21
CA VAL A 27 28.98 -1.24 10.19
C VAL A 27 28.34 -1.16 8.81
N ASP A 28 27.76 -2.27 8.38
CA ASP A 28 26.97 -2.31 7.16
C ASP A 28 25.53 -1.92 7.50
N THR A 29 25.00 -0.94 6.77
CA THR A 29 23.61 -0.50 6.91
C THR A 29 22.86 -0.74 5.62
N TYR A 30 21.61 -1.20 5.74
CA TYR A 30 20.74 -1.36 4.58
C TYR A 30 20.12 -0.03 4.17
N LYS A 31 19.98 0.17 2.87
CA LYS A 31 19.30 1.35 2.36
C LYS A 31 17.79 1.17 2.48
N ILE A 32 17.11 2.18 3.01
CA ILE A 32 15.66 2.17 3.13
C ILE A 32 15.03 2.36 1.77
N ALA A 33 14.21 1.40 1.36
CA ALA A 33 13.49 1.43 0.09
C ALA A 33 12.07 1.99 0.23
N GLY A 34 11.44 1.82 1.38
CA GLY A 34 10.10 2.33 1.63
C GLY A 34 9.69 2.29 3.09
N ASN A 35 8.66 3.05 3.40
CA ASN A 35 8.04 3.11 4.71
C ASN A 35 6.52 3.15 4.56
N PHE A 36 5.83 2.34 5.34
CA PHE A 36 4.38 2.23 5.33
C PHE A 36 3.84 2.28 6.75
N GLU A 37 2.82 3.07 6.95
CA GLU A 37 2.16 3.21 8.24
C GLU A 37 0.69 2.83 8.13
N LEU A 38 0.25 1.94 9.00
CA LEU A 38 -1.11 1.43 9.03
C LEU A 38 -1.72 1.66 10.40
N SER A 39 -2.99 2.06 10.44
CA SER A 39 -3.78 2.10 11.68
C SER A 39 -5.02 1.24 11.53
N LYS A 40 -5.39 0.58 12.61
CA LYS A 40 -6.54 -0.31 12.62
C LYS A 40 -7.84 0.48 12.75
N ARG A 41 -8.78 0.22 11.85
CA ARG A 41 -10.12 0.80 11.86
C ARG A 41 -11.14 -0.33 11.71
N GLY A 42 -11.70 -0.77 12.83
CA GLY A 42 -12.55 -1.96 12.86
C GLY A 42 -11.75 -3.20 12.47
N LYS A 43 -12.18 -3.92 11.46
CA LYS A 43 -11.47 -5.09 10.93
C LYS A 43 -10.47 -4.77 9.82
N TYR A 44 -10.37 -3.51 9.42
CA TYR A 44 -9.48 -3.09 8.33
C TYR A 44 -8.27 -2.34 8.85
N TRP A 45 -7.19 -2.40 8.10
CA TRP A 45 -6.00 -1.62 8.32
C TRP A 45 -5.95 -0.48 7.32
N HIS A 46 -6.15 0.73 7.81
CA HIS A 46 -6.10 1.94 7.01
C HIS A 46 -4.66 2.30 6.70
N VAL A 47 -4.36 2.55 5.45
CA VAL A 47 -3.03 2.99 5.02
C VAL A 47 -2.91 4.49 5.26
N ASP A 48 -2.30 4.87 6.38
CA ASP A 48 -2.14 6.27 6.77
C ASP A 48 -1.04 6.94 5.95
N PHE A 49 0.00 6.19 5.65
CA PHE A 49 1.16 6.69 4.95
C PHE A 49 1.82 5.57 4.16
N ALA A 50 2.25 5.89 2.95
CA ALA A 50 3.01 4.99 2.10
C ALA A 50 4.02 5.79 1.31
N ARG A 51 5.29 5.50 1.51
CA ARG A 51 6.38 6.16 0.81
C ARG A 51 7.34 5.14 0.24
N VAL A 52 7.70 5.34 -1.02
CA VAL A 52 8.78 4.60 -1.68
C VAL A 52 9.88 5.61 -2.00
N ASP A 53 11.11 5.27 -1.63
CA ASP A 53 12.26 6.10 -1.93
C ASP A 53 12.40 6.28 -3.45
N SER A 54 12.85 7.47 -3.88
CA SER A 54 12.91 7.82 -5.30
C SER A 54 13.75 6.84 -6.13
N ASN A 55 14.80 6.26 -5.54
CA ASN A 55 15.65 5.27 -6.21
C ASN A 55 14.98 3.92 -6.44
N PHE A 56 13.85 3.67 -5.77
CA PHE A 56 13.10 2.42 -5.85
C PHE A 56 11.74 2.58 -6.51
N ARG A 57 11.40 3.77 -6.96
CA ARG A 57 10.17 4.01 -7.72
C ARG A 57 10.24 3.33 -9.08
N GLY A 58 9.08 2.94 -9.61
CA GLY A 58 9.00 2.21 -10.88
C GLY A 58 9.27 0.71 -10.77
N LYS A 59 9.66 0.21 -9.61
CA LYS A 59 9.93 -1.21 -9.35
C LYS A 59 8.75 -1.94 -8.73
N LYS A 60 7.59 -1.31 -8.69
CA LYS A 60 6.34 -1.88 -8.15
C LYS A 60 6.44 -2.25 -6.66
N LEU A 61 7.27 -1.56 -5.89
CA LEU A 61 7.51 -1.89 -4.49
C LEU A 61 6.25 -1.76 -3.64
N ALA A 62 5.50 -0.66 -3.79
CA ALA A 62 4.26 -0.45 -3.03
C ALA A 62 3.23 -1.53 -3.36
N ARG A 63 3.07 -1.87 -4.63
CA ARG A 63 2.18 -2.96 -5.04
C ARG A 63 2.59 -4.30 -4.41
N LYS A 64 3.86 -4.62 -4.45
CA LYS A 64 4.39 -5.85 -3.84
C LYS A 64 4.15 -5.88 -2.34
N MET A 65 4.34 -4.75 -1.65
CA MET A 65 4.11 -4.64 -0.22
C MET A 65 2.65 -4.84 0.13
N TYR A 66 1.74 -4.18 -0.56
CA TYR A 66 0.31 -4.33 -0.32
C TYR A 66 -0.16 -5.76 -0.61
N SER A 67 0.26 -6.35 -1.71
CA SER A 67 -0.05 -7.75 -2.03
C SER A 67 0.45 -8.70 -0.94
N PHE A 68 1.65 -8.48 -0.46
CA PHE A 68 2.23 -9.27 0.63
C PHE A 68 1.39 -9.18 1.90
N LEU A 69 1.02 -7.97 2.31
CA LEU A 69 0.19 -7.75 3.50
C LEU A 69 -1.18 -8.41 3.38
N ILE A 70 -1.83 -8.25 2.24
CA ILE A 70 -3.15 -8.84 1.99
C ILE A 70 -3.07 -10.37 2.04
N LYS A 71 -2.05 -10.95 1.43
CA LYS A 71 -1.85 -12.41 1.45
C LYS A 71 -1.50 -12.94 2.85
N LYS A 72 -0.95 -12.09 3.71
CA LYS A 72 -0.71 -12.42 5.13
C LYS A 72 -1.96 -12.29 6.00
N GLY A 73 -3.08 -11.86 5.46
CA GLY A 73 -4.34 -11.76 6.17
C GLY A 73 -4.74 -10.35 6.59
N TYR A 74 -3.96 -9.33 6.22
CA TYR A 74 -4.36 -7.95 6.47
C TYR A 74 -5.40 -7.51 5.45
N SER A 75 -6.56 -7.06 5.94
CA SER A 75 -7.57 -6.41 5.10
C SER A 75 -7.25 -4.93 5.07
N LEU A 76 -6.93 -4.39 3.91
CA LEU A 76 -6.45 -3.01 3.78
C LEU A 76 -7.56 -2.05 3.38
N GLN A 77 -7.49 -0.84 3.90
CA GLN A 77 -8.31 0.30 3.49
C GLN A 77 -7.39 1.36 2.89
N ALA A 78 -7.73 1.88 1.73
CA ALA A 78 -6.97 2.95 1.09
C ALA A 78 -7.02 4.23 1.91
N GLY A 79 -5.94 5.00 1.89
CA GLY A 79 -5.89 6.31 2.53
C GLY A 79 -6.89 7.29 1.93
N ASP A 80 -7.23 8.31 2.70
CA ASP A 80 -8.26 9.28 2.33
C ASP A 80 -7.86 10.16 1.13
N SER A 81 -6.57 10.32 0.91
CA SER A 81 -6.03 11.10 -0.20
C SER A 81 -5.01 10.25 -0.96
N GLN A 82 -5.19 10.15 -2.27
CA GLN A 82 -4.33 9.33 -3.11
C GLN A 82 -3.62 10.17 -4.17
N SER A 83 -2.30 10.05 -4.20
CA SER A 83 -1.52 10.55 -5.32
C SER A 83 -1.80 9.74 -6.59
N PRO A 84 -1.45 10.24 -7.80
CA PRO A 84 -1.56 9.44 -9.01
C PRO A 84 -0.86 8.08 -8.91
N GLY A 85 0.31 8.03 -8.28
CA GLY A 85 1.03 6.79 -8.03
C GLY A 85 0.28 5.84 -7.09
N GLY A 86 -0.33 6.36 -6.04
CA GLY A 86 -1.18 5.59 -5.14
C GLY A 86 -2.39 5.00 -5.84
N ARG A 87 -3.08 5.79 -6.65
CA ARG A 87 -4.22 5.33 -7.46
C ARG A 87 -3.81 4.21 -8.41
N TYR A 88 -2.64 4.34 -9.02
CA TYR A 88 -2.10 3.30 -9.88
C TYR A 88 -1.91 1.97 -9.14
N VAL A 89 -1.36 2.02 -7.94
CA VAL A 89 -1.15 0.81 -7.13
C VAL A 89 -2.48 0.10 -6.84
N TRP A 90 -3.51 0.83 -6.44
CA TRP A 90 -4.82 0.26 -6.16
C TRP A 90 -5.47 -0.31 -7.43
N ASN A 91 -5.29 0.34 -8.58
CA ASN A 91 -5.71 -0.22 -9.87
C ASN A 91 -5.05 -1.56 -10.16
N GLU A 92 -3.75 -1.68 -9.85
CA GLU A 92 -3.02 -2.92 -10.08
C GLU A 92 -3.44 -4.02 -9.10
N LEU A 93 -3.73 -3.68 -7.85
CA LEU A 93 -4.29 -4.63 -6.89
C LEU A 93 -5.63 -5.19 -7.37
N ALA A 94 -6.48 -4.35 -7.92
CA ALA A 94 -7.79 -4.77 -8.44
C ALA A 94 -7.70 -5.75 -9.62
N LYS A 95 -6.58 -5.80 -10.31
CA LYS A 95 -6.35 -6.77 -11.40
C LYS A 95 -5.85 -8.12 -10.91
N ASP A 96 -5.38 -8.20 -9.68
CA ASP A 96 -4.89 -9.45 -9.10
C ASP A 96 -6.06 -10.37 -8.77
N ARG A 97 -6.07 -11.56 -9.34
CA ARG A 97 -7.16 -12.52 -9.15
C ARG A 97 -7.26 -13.07 -7.72
N THR A 98 -6.20 -12.94 -6.93
CA THR A 98 -6.17 -13.41 -5.55
C THR A 98 -6.64 -12.34 -4.56
N ILE A 99 -6.94 -11.14 -5.05
CA ILE A 99 -7.33 -9.99 -4.23
C ILE A 99 -8.67 -9.46 -4.74
N THR A 100 -9.57 -9.17 -3.82
CA THR A 100 -10.82 -8.47 -4.12
C THR A 100 -10.70 -7.03 -3.65
N VAL A 101 -10.88 -6.10 -4.57
CA VAL A 101 -10.96 -4.66 -4.28
C VAL A 101 -12.42 -4.24 -4.39
N PHE A 102 -12.91 -3.57 -3.37
CA PHE A 102 -14.31 -3.10 -3.35
C PHE A 102 -14.39 -1.71 -2.71
N ALA A 103 -15.50 -1.04 -2.94
CA ALA A 103 -15.71 0.32 -2.46
C ALA A 103 -16.99 0.42 -1.65
N LYS A 104 -16.95 1.33 -0.66
CA LYS A 104 -18.12 1.77 0.08
C LYS A 104 -18.25 3.27 -0.14
N LYS A 105 -19.36 3.70 -0.69
CA LYS A 105 -19.64 5.13 -0.82
C LYS A 105 -19.88 5.73 0.56
N SER A 106 -19.41 6.94 0.75
CA SER A 106 -19.68 7.69 1.97
C SER A 106 -21.20 7.67 2.30
N LYS A 107 -21.55 7.34 3.52
CA LYS A 107 -22.94 7.19 3.99
C LYS A 107 -23.73 6.05 3.35
N CYS A 108 -23.11 5.16 2.59
CA CYS A 108 -23.75 3.97 2.05
C CYS A 108 -23.38 2.77 2.90
N SER A 109 -24.35 1.94 3.27
CA SER A 109 -24.12 0.74 4.08
C SER A 109 -23.68 -0.48 3.26
N LYS A 110 -23.80 -0.43 1.95
CA LYS A 110 -23.53 -1.56 1.07
C LYS A 110 -22.15 -1.44 0.42
N PHE A 111 -21.39 -2.52 0.46
CA PHE A 111 -20.17 -2.66 -0.32
C PHE A 111 -20.54 -3.03 -1.76
N VAL A 112 -19.79 -2.47 -2.69
CA VAL A 112 -19.92 -2.79 -4.11
C VAL A 112 -18.59 -3.35 -4.58
N ASP A 113 -18.59 -4.60 -5.00
CA ASP A 113 -17.41 -5.22 -5.59
C ASP A 113 -17.11 -4.56 -6.94
N PHE A 114 -15.83 -4.34 -7.19
CA PHE A 114 -15.43 -3.94 -8.52
C PHE A 114 -15.54 -5.12 -9.46
N PRO A 115 -16.24 -4.97 -10.58
CA PRO A 115 -16.13 -5.96 -11.64
C PRO A 115 -14.66 -6.00 -12.08
N ARG A 116 -14.23 -7.08 -12.69
CA ARG A 116 -12.90 -7.19 -13.28
C ARG A 116 -12.95 -6.75 -14.76
N PRO A 117 -13.08 -5.45 -15.01
CA PRO A 117 -13.17 -4.93 -16.38
C PRO A 117 -11.80 -4.93 -17.04
N GLY A 118 -11.77 -4.57 -18.30
CA GLY A 118 -10.52 -4.28 -18.98
C GLY A 118 -9.74 -3.18 -18.28
N LYS A 119 -8.44 -3.14 -18.50
CA LYS A 119 -7.51 -2.23 -17.81
C LYS A 119 -7.96 -0.77 -17.81
N LYS A 120 -8.49 -0.29 -18.93
CA LYS A 120 -8.90 1.10 -19.11
C LYS A 120 -10.14 1.46 -18.30
N GLU A 121 -11.14 0.60 -18.33
CA GLU A 121 -12.41 0.81 -17.63
C GLU A 121 -12.22 0.79 -16.11
N LEU A 122 -11.45 -0.17 -15.62
CA LEU A 122 -11.17 -0.27 -14.18
C LEU A 122 -10.45 0.97 -13.66
N LYS A 123 -9.46 1.45 -14.39
CA LYS A 123 -8.70 2.63 -14.02
C LYS A 123 -9.58 3.87 -13.88
N SER A 124 -10.48 4.07 -14.83
CA SER A 124 -11.43 5.18 -14.80
C SER A 124 -12.36 5.08 -13.59
N SER A 125 -12.95 3.92 -13.37
CA SER A 125 -13.87 3.69 -12.24
C SER A 125 -13.22 3.92 -10.88
N LEU A 126 -12.00 3.45 -10.67
CA LEU A 126 -11.28 3.68 -9.41
C LEU A 126 -10.95 5.16 -9.21
N PHE A 127 -10.54 5.86 -10.25
CA PHE A 127 -10.24 7.28 -10.15
C PHE A 127 -11.47 8.10 -9.78
N GLU A 128 -12.62 7.80 -10.37
CA GLU A 128 -13.89 8.43 -10.03
C GLU A 128 -14.26 8.18 -8.56
N LEU A 129 -14.07 6.96 -8.07
CA LEU A 129 -14.37 6.62 -6.68
C LEU A 129 -13.46 7.34 -5.69
N PHE A 130 -12.17 7.45 -5.97
CA PHE A 130 -11.27 8.25 -5.14
C PHE A 130 -11.68 9.73 -5.14
N ASP A 131 -12.06 10.27 -6.28
CA ASP A 131 -12.48 11.67 -6.40
C ASP A 131 -13.82 11.92 -5.70
N SER A 132 -14.70 10.91 -5.62
CA SER A 132 -15.97 10.99 -4.88
C SER A 132 -15.83 10.71 -3.38
N LYS A 133 -14.60 10.55 -2.88
CA LYS A 133 -14.30 10.24 -1.47
C LYS A 133 -14.90 8.93 -0.98
N ALA A 134 -15.08 7.97 -1.87
CA ALA A 134 -15.46 6.61 -1.47
C ALA A 134 -14.34 5.94 -0.69
N GLU A 135 -14.71 5.13 0.28
CA GLU A 135 -13.77 4.26 0.99
C GLU A 135 -13.47 3.03 0.13
N ILE A 136 -12.19 2.71 -0.05
CA ILE A 136 -11.74 1.61 -0.91
C ILE A 136 -10.98 0.60 -0.06
N TYR A 137 -11.30 -0.66 -0.27
CA TYR A 137 -10.77 -1.78 0.52
C TYR A 137 -10.19 -2.86 -0.38
N ALA A 138 -9.22 -3.60 0.15
CA ALA A 138 -8.68 -4.77 -0.51
C ALA A 138 -8.54 -5.92 0.48
N VAL A 139 -9.02 -7.09 0.10
CA VAL A 139 -8.97 -8.30 0.92
C VAL A 139 -8.49 -9.48 0.09
N SER A 140 -7.94 -10.49 0.78
CA SER A 140 -7.59 -11.76 0.14
C SER A 140 -8.85 -12.55 -0.21
N ASN A 141 -8.83 -13.14 -1.37
CA ASN A 141 -9.89 -14.07 -1.79
C ASN A 141 -9.81 -15.40 -1.02
#